data_18c550dcc339bb0da124fe13dc2d2a33
#
_entry.id   18c550dcc339bb0da124fe13dc2d2a33
#
_cell.length_a   1.000
_cell.length_b   1.000
_cell.length_c   1.000
_cell.angle_alpha   90.00
_cell.angle_beta   90.00
_cell.angle_gamma   90.00
#
_symmetry.space_group_name_H-M   'P 1'
#
loop_
_entity.id
_entity.type
_entity.pdbx_description
1 polymer ?
#
loop_
_entity_poly.entity_id
_entity_poly.type
_entity_poly.pdbx_seq_one_letter_code
_entity_poly.pdbx_strand_id
1 'polypeptide(L)'
;NGYFVTKITSFMFLTAMAPNVLALDFVTKITGLNMTWAEWALALALPGLVMLIFVPLVGYWIDRPEAVKIDNKKLAADGLAKLGPMKMSEKILAVVFILALIGWALPSIGFDLSPTAVALVAMTIVFFAGIITWDDMVQTKAVWNTFIWFGAILGLSTALTKAKFFAWLAAYMQANLALDVSPLVVVLILSAISVVIRYLFASSTAYIASMLPVFLTVGMASGVDPVMFGLVLLATNAFGGLVTHYGASPGPIIYSAGYNNLKDWWTAGAILAVLSWVLLFVVGIPWWTFIGMIG
;
A
#
# COMPACT_ATOMS: atom_id res chain seq x y z
N ASN A 1 2.17 -17.74 3.49
CA ASN A 1 2.55 -16.96 2.27
C ASN A 1 1.46 -15.98 1.81
N GLY A 2 0.15 -16.35 1.79
CA GLY A 2 -0.90 -15.49 1.26
C GLY A 2 -0.94 -14.08 1.84
N TYR A 3 -0.83 -13.91 3.16
CA TYR A 3 -0.76 -12.60 3.80
C TYR A 3 0.44 -11.76 3.33
N PHE A 4 1.62 -12.38 3.27
CA PHE A 4 2.85 -11.68 2.87
C PHE A 4 2.77 -11.17 1.43
N VAL A 5 2.26 -11.99 0.51
CA VAL A 5 2.00 -11.60 -0.89
C VAL A 5 1.01 -10.43 -0.96
N THR A 6 -0.09 -10.48 -0.18
CA THR A 6 -1.07 -9.39 -0.12
C THR A 6 -0.42 -8.07 0.30
N LYS A 7 0.53 -8.08 1.23
CA LYS A 7 1.24 -6.87 1.66
C LYS A 7 2.15 -6.29 0.58
N ILE A 8 2.74 -7.14 -0.27
CA ILE A 8 3.53 -6.67 -1.40
C ILE A 8 2.63 -6.06 -2.48
N THR A 9 1.56 -6.75 -2.88
CA THR A 9 0.63 -6.22 -3.90
C THR A 9 -0.07 -4.93 -3.46
N SER A 10 -0.19 -4.70 -2.15
CA SER A 10 -0.86 -3.51 -1.58
C SER A 10 -0.20 -2.19 -1.96
N PHE A 11 1.11 -2.12 -2.21
CA PHE A 11 1.75 -0.87 -2.60
C PHE A 11 1.96 -0.72 -4.11
N MET A 12 1.81 -1.79 -4.90
CA MET A 12 2.09 -1.75 -6.33
C MET A 12 1.17 -0.81 -7.10
N PHE A 13 -0.07 -0.64 -6.64
CA PHE A 13 -1.06 0.21 -7.28
C PHE A 13 -1.70 1.15 -6.27
N LEU A 14 -1.93 2.40 -6.67
CA LEU A 14 -2.50 3.44 -5.81
C LEU A 14 -3.85 2.99 -5.19
N THR A 15 -4.68 2.33 -5.98
CA THR A 15 -6.02 1.87 -5.57
C THR A 15 -6.05 0.50 -4.90
N ALA A 16 -4.88 -0.13 -4.68
CA ALA A 16 -4.81 -1.45 -4.03
C ALA A 16 -5.20 -1.42 -2.54
N MET A 17 -5.00 -0.29 -1.86
CA MET A 17 -5.51 -0.08 -0.51
C MET A 17 -5.81 1.40 -0.25
N ALA A 18 -6.88 1.71 0.49
CA ALA A 18 -7.26 3.08 0.82
C ALA A 18 -6.14 3.92 1.49
N PRO A 19 -5.32 3.38 2.39
CA PRO A 19 -4.19 4.09 2.97
C PRO A 19 -3.17 4.66 1.97
N ASN A 20 -3.04 4.10 0.76
CA ASN A 20 -2.13 4.65 -0.26
C ASN A 20 -2.51 6.06 -0.70
N VAL A 21 -3.82 6.31 -0.87
CA VAL A 21 -4.33 7.63 -1.26
C VAL A 21 -4.04 8.68 -0.19
N LEU A 22 -4.22 8.31 1.09
CA LEU A 22 -3.85 9.17 2.22
C LEU A 22 -2.34 9.42 2.28
N ALA A 23 -1.53 8.38 2.06
CA ALA A 23 -0.08 8.50 2.05
C ALA A 23 0.40 9.43 0.92
N LEU A 24 -0.15 9.28 -0.29
CA LEU A 24 0.16 10.17 -1.40
C LEU A 24 -0.22 11.62 -1.12
N ASP A 25 -1.38 11.86 -0.48
CA ASP A 25 -1.80 13.22 -0.07
C ASP A 25 -0.76 13.88 0.86
N PHE A 26 -0.26 13.17 1.87
CA PHE A 26 0.81 13.68 2.73
C PHE A 26 2.12 13.89 1.98
N VAL A 27 2.52 12.94 1.14
CA VAL A 27 3.74 13.06 0.31
C VAL A 27 3.62 14.30 -0.56
N THR A 28 2.52 14.47 -1.28
CA THR A 28 2.29 15.64 -2.16
C THR A 28 2.34 16.97 -1.37
N LYS A 29 1.70 17.03 -0.21
CA LYS A 29 1.65 18.26 0.61
C LYS A 29 2.99 18.66 1.23
N ILE A 30 3.83 17.69 1.56
CA ILE A 30 5.08 17.92 2.28
C ILE A 30 6.28 18.00 1.34
N THR A 31 6.32 17.14 0.31
CA THR A 31 7.47 17.04 -0.61
C THR A 31 7.22 17.73 -1.95
N GLY A 32 5.97 18.04 -2.29
CA GLY A 32 5.59 18.54 -3.61
C GLY A 32 5.49 17.45 -4.69
N LEU A 33 5.81 16.18 -4.38
CA LEU A 33 5.68 15.08 -5.34
C LEU A 33 4.20 14.81 -5.62
N ASN A 34 3.81 15.01 -6.86
CA ASN A 34 2.49 14.66 -7.35
C ASN A 34 2.60 13.48 -8.31
N MET A 35 1.73 12.49 -8.18
CA MET A 35 1.78 11.28 -8.98
C MET A 35 0.39 10.89 -9.47
N THR A 36 0.29 10.61 -10.76
CA THR A 36 -0.88 9.95 -11.33
C THR A 36 -0.93 8.46 -10.93
N TRP A 37 -2.06 7.81 -11.15
CA TRP A 37 -2.20 6.37 -10.89
C TRP A 37 -1.17 5.52 -11.66
N ALA A 38 -0.88 5.89 -12.92
CA ALA A 38 0.06 5.12 -13.74
C ALA A 38 1.52 5.42 -13.40
N GLU A 39 1.86 6.66 -13.03
CA GLU A 39 3.20 6.98 -12.51
C GLU A 39 3.47 6.21 -11.21
N TRP A 40 2.47 6.11 -10.32
CA TRP A 40 2.54 5.25 -9.15
C TRP A 40 2.81 3.79 -9.53
N ALA A 41 2.00 3.23 -10.46
CA ALA A 41 2.16 1.86 -10.91
C ALA A 41 3.53 1.64 -11.58
N LEU A 42 3.96 2.57 -12.43
CA LEU A 42 5.27 2.51 -13.08
C LEU A 42 6.41 2.52 -12.06
N ALA A 43 6.34 3.37 -11.05
CA ALA A 43 7.37 3.47 -10.02
C ALA A 43 7.46 2.22 -9.13
N LEU A 44 6.32 1.67 -8.73
CA LEU A 44 6.26 0.68 -7.64
C LEU A 44 5.94 -0.75 -8.11
N ALA A 45 5.38 -0.94 -9.32
CA ALA A 45 5.04 -2.27 -9.79
C ALA A 45 6.28 -3.15 -10.03
N LEU A 46 7.36 -2.61 -10.63
CA LEU A 46 8.56 -3.42 -10.87
C LEU A 46 9.24 -3.89 -9.58
N PRO A 47 9.55 -3.03 -8.60
CA PRO A 47 10.03 -3.48 -7.29
C PRO A 47 9.09 -4.49 -6.64
N GLY A 48 7.77 -4.27 -6.72
CA GLY A 48 6.77 -5.18 -6.22
C GLY A 48 6.77 -6.54 -6.93
N LEU A 49 6.89 -6.59 -8.25
CA LEU A 49 6.98 -7.83 -9.03
C LEU A 49 8.21 -8.66 -8.63
N VAL A 50 9.36 -8.01 -8.44
CA VAL A 50 10.56 -8.70 -7.94
C VAL A 50 10.31 -9.26 -6.54
N MET A 51 9.72 -8.48 -5.63
CA MET A 51 9.36 -8.97 -4.30
C MET A 51 8.36 -10.12 -4.35
N LEU A 52 7.42 -10.13 -5.29
CA LEU A 52 6.46 -11.23 -5.48
C LEU A 52 7.12 -12.56 -5.89
N ILE A 53 8.32 -12.52 -6.44
CA ILE A 53 9.12 -13.72 -6.69
C ILE A 53 9.85 -14.16 -5.41
N PHE A 54 10.55 -13.24 -4.77
CA PHE A 54 11.42 -13.57 -3.64
C PHE A 54 10.67 -13.86 -2.34
N VAL A 55 9.59 -13.13 -2.05
CA VAL A 55 8.84 -13.27 -0.79
C VAL A 55 8.21 -14.67 -0.66
N PRO A 56 7.51 -15.22 -1.66
CA PRO A 56 7.00 -16.59 -1.59
C PRO A 56 8.10 -17.65 -1.51
N LEU A 57 9.21 -17.45 -2.24
CA LEU A 57 10.34 -18.41 -2.26
C LEU A 57 11.00 -18.48 -0.88
N VAL A 58 11.32 -17.34 -0.29
CA VAL A 58 11.92 -17.29 1.05
C VAL A 58 10.92 -17.76 2.10
N GLY A 59 9.66 -17.39 1.99
CA GLY A 59 8.61 -17.92 2.84
C GLY A 59 8.44 -19.43 2.77
N TYR A 60 8.64 -20.03 1.59
CA TYR A 60 8.68 -21.48 1.42
C TYR A 60 9.89 -22.12 2.11
N TRP A 61 11.04 -21.46 2.12
CA TRP A 61 12.24 -21.99 2.78
C TRP A 61 12.19 -21.88 4.29
N ILE A 62 11.52 -20.84 4.82
CA ILE A 62 11.35 -20.64 6.26
C ILE A 62 10.38 -21.70 6.84
N ASP A 63 9.27 -21.93 6.14
CA ASP A 63 8.19 -22.80 6.60
C ASP A 63 7.80 -23.73 5.41
N ARG A 64 8.48 -24.84 5.30
CA ARG A 64 8.22 -25.83 4.25
C ARG A 64 6.90 -26.53 4.53
N PRO A 65 5.92 -26.45 3.62
CA PRO A 65 4.67 -27.16 3.81
C PRO A 65 4.93 -28.67 3.86
N GLU A 66 4.27 -29.35 4.79
CA GLU A 66 4.19 -30.80 4.73
C GLU A 66 3.61 -31.20 3.38
N ALA A 67 4.37 -32.03 2.65
CA ALA A 67 4.09 -32.30 1.23
C ALA A 67 2.80 -33.12 1.07
N VAL A 68 1.68 -32.43 1.04
CA VAL A 68 0.41 -32.99 0.61
C VAL A 68 0.34 -32.83 -0.92
N LYS A 69 0.31 -33.92 -1.65
CA LYS A 69 0.01 -33.89 -3.10
C LYS A 69 -1.45 -33.47 -3.27
N ILE A 70 -1.67 -32.20 -3.50
CA ILE A 70 -2.99 -31.66 -3.83
C ILE A 70 -3.17 -31.80 -5.34
N ASP A 71 -4.21 -32.47 -5.77
CA ASP A 71 -4.64 -32.47 -7.17
C ASP A 71 -5.34 -31.13 -7.47
N ASN A 72 -4.51 -30.14 -7.84
CA ASN A 72 -4.99 -28.79 -8.15
C ASN A 72 -5.99 -28.77 -9.31
N LYS A 73 -5.89 -29.71 -10.27
CA LYS A 73 -6.81 -29.79 -11.41
C LYS A 73 -8.19 -30.24 -10.93
N LYS A 74 -8.22 -31.28 -10.11
CA LYS A 74 -9.48 -31.77 -9.52
C LYS A 74 -10.12 -30.72 -8.61
N LEU A 75 -9.34 -30.10 -7.75
CA LEU A 75 -9.82 -29.02 -6.85
C LEU A 75 -10.42 -27.85 -7.64
N ALA A 76 -9.75 -27.42 -8.72
CA ALA A 76 -10.24 -26.36 -9.59
C ALA A 76 -11.51 -26.79 -10.34
N ALA A 77 -11.55 -28.01 -10.88
CA ALA A 77 -12.73 -28.55 -11.58
C ALA A 77 -13.94 -28.66 -10.66
N ASP A 78 -13.75 -29.20 -9.44
CA ASP A 78 -14.82 -29.30 -8.44
C ASP A 78 -15.31 -27.91 -7.97
N GLY A 79 -14.40 -26.95 -7.84
CA GLY A 79 -14.74 -25.55 -7.53
C GLY A 79 -15.54 -24.88 -8.64
N LEU A 80 -15.09 -25.00 -9.88
CA LEU A 80 -15.81 -24.46 -11.05
C LEU A 80 -17.18 -25.12 -11.26
N ALA A 81 -17.29 -26.43 -11.06
CA ALA A 81 -18.54 -27.15 -11.13
C ALA A 81 -19.58 -26.66 -10.10
N LYS A 82 -19.12 -26.30 -8.88
CA LYS A 82 -19.99 -25.72 -7.84
C LYS A 82 -20.45 -24.30 -8.17
N LEU A 83 -19.59 -23.48 -8.78
CA LEU A 83 -19.89 -22.10 -9.16
C LEU A 83 -20.83 -22.03 -10.36
N GLY A 84 -20.73 -22.99 -11.27
CA GLY A 84 -21.51 -23.01 -12.50
C GLY A 84 -21.05 -21.98 -13.54
N PRO A 85 -21.84 -21.73 -14.59
CA PRO A 85 -21.53 -20.78 -15.63
C PRO A 85 -21.62 -19.33 -15.09
N MET A 86 -20.76 -18.47 -15.61
CA MET A 86 -20.65 -17.06 -15.24
C MET A 86 -21.99 -16.34 -15.45
N LYS A 87 -22.56 -15.77 -14.40
CA LYS A 87 -23.82 -15.03 -14.41
C LYS A 87 -23.67 -13.68 -15.12
N MET A 88 -24.77 -13.09 -15.57
CA MET A 88 -24.73 -11.78 -16.23
C MET A 88 -24.19 -10.69 -15.32
N SER A 89 -24.53 -10.71 -14.04
CA SER A 89 -24.00 -9.79 -13.03
C SER A 89 -22.46 -9.85 -12.91
N GLU A 90 -21.89 -11.04 -12.95
CA GLU A 90 -20.44 -11.25 -12.90
C GLU A 90 -19.74 -10.74 -14.17
N LYS A 91 -20.38 -10.93 -15.35
CA LYS A 91 -19.86 -10.38 -16.62
C LYS A 91 -19.88 -8.86 -16.62
N ILE A 92 -20.98 -8.24 -16.16
CA ILE A 92 -21.08 -6.78 -16.03
C ILE A 92 -20.01 -6.26 -15.08
N LEU A 93 -19.84 -6.89 -13.91
CA LEU A 93 -18.84 -6.51 -12.94
C LEU A 93 -17.41 -6.61 -13.51
N ALA A 94 -17.11 -7.67 -14.26
CA ALA A 94 -15.82 -7.84 -14.91
C ALA A 94 -15.55 -6.73 -15.96
N VAL A 95 -16.56 -6.39 -16.77
CA VAL A 95 -16.45 -5.28 -17.75
C VAL A 95 -16.24 -3.94 -17.03
N VAL A 96 -17.03 -3.65 -16.01
CA VAL A 96 -16.91 -2.42 -15.22
C VAL A 96 -15.54 -2.32 -14.57
N PHE A 97 -15.01 -3.42 -14.04
CA PHE A 97 -13.67 -3.45 -13.44
C PHE A 97 -12.58 -3.15 -14.49
N ILE A 98 -12.65 -3.75 -15.68
CA ILE A 98 -11.72 -3.47 -16.78
C ILE A 98 -11.79 -1.99 -17.21
N LEU A 99 -13.01 -1.46 -17.36
CA LEU A 99 -13.21 -0.05 -17.72
C LEU A 99 -12.68 0.91 -16.64
N ALA A 100 -12.82 0.55 -15.36
CA ALA A 100 -12.24 1.34 -14.27
C ALA A 100 -10.70 1.34 -14.32
N LEU A 101 -10.07 0.19 -14.58
CA LEU A 101 -8.61 0.11 -14.75
C LEU A 101 -8.13 0.98 -15.93
N ILE A 102 -8.83 0.91 -17.06
CA ILE A 102 -8.54 1.78 -18.22
C ILE A 102 -8.72 3.25 -17.82
N GLY A 103 -9.83 3.60 -17.17
CA GLY A 103 -10.12 4.97 -16.74
C GLY A 103 -9.06 5.55 -15.80
N TRP A 104 -8.48 4.73 -14.92
CA TRP A 104 -7.37 5.15 -14.04
C TRP A 104 -6.03 5.29 -14.80
N ALA A 105 -5.84 4.59 -15.91
CA ALA A 105 -4.64 4.70 -16.73
C ALA A 105 -4.69 5.89 -17.72
N LEU A 106 -5.88 6.32 -18.15
CA LEU A 106 -6.08 7.38 -19.15
C LEU A 106 -5.40 8.72 -18.84
N PRO A 107 -5.31 9.21 -17.58
CA PRO A 107 -4.59 10.44 -17.26
C PRO A 107 -3.13 10.45 -17.74
N SER A 108 -2.49 9.28 -17.82
CA SER A 108 -1.09 9.14 -18.24
C SER A 108 -0.86 9.40 -19.74
N ILE A 109 -1.93 9.39 -20.53
CA ILE A 109 -1.91 9.68 -21.97
C ILE A 109 -2.64 10.98 -22.31
N GLY A 110 -2.85 11.86 -21.31
CA GLY A 110 -3.32 13.23 -21.51
C GLY A 110 -4.83 13.45 -21.34
N PHE A 111 -5.59 12.46 -20.85
CA PHE A 111 -7.00 12.67 -20.50
C PHE A 111 -7.12 13.17 -19.06
N ASP A 112 -7.85 14.26 -18.86
CA ASP A 112 -8.11 14.81 -17.52
C ASP A 112 -9.27 14.05 -16.83
N LEU A 113 -8.96 12.90 -16.24
CA LEU A 113 -9.92 12.07 -15.51
C LEU A 113 -9.48 11.90 -14.05
N SER A 114 -10.33 12.33 -13.14
CA SER A 114 -10.11 12.09 -11.72
C SER A 114 -10.29 10.60 -11.36
N PRO A 115 -9.34 9.97 -10.66
CA PRO A 115 -9.49 8.59 -10.18
C PRO A 115 -10.75 8.38 -9.34
N THR A 116 -11.15 9.39 -8.57
CA THR A 116 -12.39 9.38 -7.78
C THR A 116 -13.62 9.37 -8.67
N ALA A 117 -13.64 10.18 -9.74
CA ALA A 117 -14.75 10.20 -10.69
C ALA A 117 -14.92 8.83 -11.36
N VAL A 118 -13.82 8.20 -11.80
CA VAL A 118 -13.85 6.84 -12.38
C VAL A 118 -14.44 5.83 -11.41
N ALA A 119 -14.01 5.86 -10.14
CA ALA A 119 -14.54 4.96 -9.11
C ALA A 119 -16.04 5.18 -8.85
N LEU A 120 -16.49 6.44 -8.78
CA LEU A 120 -17.89 6.79 -8.57
C LEU A 120 -18.77 6.35 -9.75
N VAL A 121 -18.30 6.53 -11.00
CA VAL A 121 -18.99 6.05 -12.19
C VAL A 121 -19.10 4.52 -12.18
N ALA A 122 -17.98 3.82 -11.90
CA ALA A 122 -17.99 2.36 -11.80
C ALA A 122 -18.98 1.86 -10.73
N MET A 123 -18.97 2.47 -9.54
CA MET A 123 -19.90 2.14 -8.45
C MET A 123 -21.37 2.41 -8.88
N THR A 124 -21.62 3.52 -9.55
CA THR A 124 -22.94 3.88 -10.05
C THR A 124 -23.48 2.84 -11.04
N ILE A 125 -22.64 2.39 -11.98
CA ILE A 125 -23.04 1.35 -12.94
C ILE A 125 -23.37 0.05 -12.22
N VAL A 126 -22.54 -0.39 -11.26
CA VAL A 126 -22.75 -1.62 -10.47
C VAL A 126 -24.05 -1.54 -9.66
N PHE A 127 -24.36 -0.36 -9.12
CA PHE A 127 -25.59 -0.11 -8.37
C PHE A 127 -26.83 -0.16 -9.27
N PHE A 128 -26.85 0.55 -10.40
CA PHE A 128 -27.98 0.54 -11.33
C PHE A 128 -28.15 -0.79 -12.07
N ALA A 129 -27.07 -1.56 -12.21
CA ALA A 129 -27.15 -2.94 -12.70
C ALA A 129 -27.75 -3.92 -11.67
N GLY A 130 -28.09 -3.47 -10.47
CA GLY A 130 -28.65 -4.29 -9.40
C GLY A 130 -27.69 -5.34 -8.84
N ILE A 131 -26.37 -5.15 -9.00
CA ILE A 131 -25.33 -6.06 -8.50
C ILE A 131 -25.12 -5.82 -7.00
N ILE A 132 -25.21 -4.56 -6.56
CA ILE A 132 -25.25 -4.14 -5.16
C ILE A 132 -26.53 -3.36 -4.92
N THR A 133 -27.08 -3.49 -3.71
CA THR A 133 -28.27 -2.75 -3.28
C THR A 133 -27.88 -1.58 -2.38
N TRP A 134 -28.82 -0.65 -2.18
CA TRP A 134 -28.63 0.44 -1.20
C TRP A 134 -28.38 -0.10 0.21
N ASP A 135 -29.10 -1.16 0.58
CA ASP A 135 -28.93 -1.80 1.89
C ASP A 135 -27.55 -2.43 2.06
N ASP A 136 -26.99 -3.05 1.03
CA ASP A 136 -25.63 -3.59 1.05
C ASP A 136 -24.62 -2.47 1.33
N MET A 137 -24.81 -1.30 0.73
CA MET A 137 -23.94 -0.16 0.94
C MET A 137 -24.07 0.41 2.36
N VAL A 138 -25.30 0.61 2.85
CA VAL A 138 -25.55 1.23 4.16
C VAL A 138 -25.17 0.30 5.31
N GLN A 139 -25.40 -1.00 5.17
CA GLN A 139 -25.09 -1.98 6.21
C GLN A 139 -23.61 -2.32 6.34
N THR A 140 -22.78 -1.93 5.37
CA THR A 140 -21.32 -2.18 5.42
C THR A 140 -20.63 -1.20 6.37
N LYS A 141 -20.75 -1.45 7.69
CA LYS A 141 -20.21 -0.60 8.77
C LYS A 141 -18.72 -0.26 8.58
N ALA A 142 -17.92 -1.17 8.05
CA ALA A 142 -16.50 -0.97 7.81
C ALA A 142 -16.23 0.18 6.82
N VAL A 143 -17.06 0.32 5.79
CA VAL A 143 -16.96 1.41 4.80
C VAL A 143 -17.27 2.75 5.45
N TRP A 144 -18.34 2.85 6.23
CA TRP A 144 -18.74 4.08 6.91
C TRP A 144 -17.74 4.51 7.97
N ASN A 145 -17.20 3.57 8.75
CA ASN A 145 -16.11 3.87 9.67
C ASN A 145 -14.88 4.43 8.93
N THR A 146 -14.49 3.79 7.83
CA THR A 146 -13.36 4.27 7.01
C THR A 146 -13.65 5.65 6.46
N PHE A 147 -14.84 5.90 5.93
CA PHE A 147 -15.24 7.20 5.38
C PHE A 147 -15.15 8.33 6.40
N ILE A 148 -15.68 8.11 7.62
CA ILE A 148 -15.66 9.12 8.69
C ILE A 148 -14.22 9.41 9.15
N TRP A 149 -13.48 8.37 9.52
CA TRP A 149 -12.10 8.53 10.01
C TRP A 149 -11.16 9.08 8.93
N PHE A 150 -11.27 8.58 7.71
CA PHE A 150 -10.44 9.02 6.59
C PHE A 150 -10.72 10.49 6.25
N GLY A 151 -12.00 10.88 6.16
CA GLY A 151 -12.39 12.27 5.92
C GLY A 151 -11.92 13.22 7.04
N ALA A 152 -12.04 12.81 8.31
CA ALA A 152 -11.53 13.58 9.44
C ALA A 152 -10.01 13.77 9.39
N ILE A 153 -9.25 12.70 9.06
CA ILE A 153 -7.78 12.75 8.94
C ILE A 153 -7.36 13.65 7.77
N LEU A 154 -8.01 13.55 6.62
CA LEU A 154 -7.74 14.43 5.46
C LEU A 154 -8.03 15.89 5.81
N GLY A 155 -9.13 16.16 6.50
CA GLY A 155 -9.48 17.50 6.99
C GLY A 155 -8.43 18.06 7.94
N LEU A 156 -7.99 17.27 8.92
CA LEU A 156 -6.92 17.63 9.85
C LEU A 156 -5.58 17.87 9.13
N SER A 157 -5.18 16.99 8.22
CA SER A 157 -3.98 17.16 7.39
C SER A 157 -4.01 18.48 6.62
N THR A 158 -5.15 18.80 6.02
CA THR A 158 -5.34 20.06 5.29
C THR A 158 -5.25 21.28 6.21
N ALA A 159 -5.84 21.21 7.40
CA ALA A 159 -5.76 22.28 8.40
C ALA A 159 -4.32 22.50 8.88
N LEU A 160 -3.57 21.42 9.18
CA LEU A 160 -2.16 21.51 9.58
C LEU A 160 -1.28 22.08 8.46
N THR A 161 -1.53 21.74 7.21
CA THR A 161 -0.82 22.29 6.06
C THR A 161 -1.09 23.80 5.92
N LYS A 162 -2.35 24.21 6.01
CA LYS A 162 -2.74 25.65 5.99
C LYS A 162 -2.14 26.44 7.15
N ALA A 163 -2.06 25.82 8.33
CA ALA A 163 -1.40 26.39 9.51
C ALA A 163 0.14 26.41 9.41
N LYS A 164 0.72 25.93 8.31
CA LYS A 164 2.18 25.78 8.10
C LYS A 164 2.88 24.93 9.18
N PHE A 165 2.12 24.03 9.84
CA PHE A 165 2.64 23.18 10.92
C PHE A 165 3.84 22.34 10.44
N PHE A 166 3.74 21.70 9.28
CA PHE A 166 4.83 20.86 8.75
C PHE A 166 6.09 21.69 8.41
N ALA A 167 5.93 22.90 7.90
CA ALA A 167 7.05 23.79 7.63
C ALA A 167 7.73 24.25 8.95
N TRP A 168 6.95 24.58 9.97
CA TRP A 168 7.47 24.89 11.30
C TRP A 168 8.20 23.69 11.91
N LEU A 169 7.60 22.50 11.84
CA LEU A 169 8.20 21.28 12.35
C LEU A 169 9.53 20.96 11.64
N ALA A 170 9.59 21.10 10.31
CA ALA A 170 10.82 20.93 9.53
C ALA A 170 11.93 21.88 9.99
N ALA A 171 11.63 23.18 10.14
CA ALA A 171 12.58 24.17 10.60
C ALA A 171 13.07 23.88 12.04
N TYR A 172 12.16 23.48 12.92
CA TYR A 172 12.49 23.08 14.29
C TYR A 172 13.43 21.86 14.33
N MET A 173 13.11 20.82 13.52
CA MET A 173 13.92 19.62 13.43
C MET A 173 15.31 19.91 12.85
N GLN A 174 15.38 20.72 11.79
CA GLN A 174 16.65 21.14 11.19
C GLN A 174 17.54 21.91 12.18
N ALA A 175 16.96 22.77 13.01
CA ALA A 175 17.70 23.53 14.00
C ALA A 175 18.21 22.69 15.17
N ASN A 176 17.51 21.59 15.54
CA ASN A 176 17.77 20.84 16.77
C ASN A 176 18.27 19.41 16.53
N LEU A 177 18.09 18.85 15.35
CA LEU A 177 18.41 17.46 14.99
C LEU A 177 19.27 17.39 13.71
N ALA A 178 20.23 18.31 13.55
CA ALA A 178 21.17 18.24 12.44
C ALA A 178 21.93 16.90 12.48
N LEU A 179 21.45 15.95 11.68
CA LEU A 179 22.15 14.68 11.44
C LEU A 179 23.27 14.98 10.46
N ASP A 180 24.51 15.03 10.97
CA ASP A 180 25.71 15.20 10.13
C ASP A 180 26.06 13.89 9.42
N VAL A 181 25.09 13.38 8.64
CA VAL A 181 25.19 12.15 7.84
C VAL A 181 24.66 12.41 6.43
N SER A 182 25.11 11.61 5.46
CA SER A 182 24.65 11.78 4.09
C SER A 182 23.13 11.57 3.95
N PRO A 183 22.46 12.27 3.02
CA PRO A 183 21.02 12.13 2.79
C PRO A 183 20.55 10.68 2.54
N LEU A 184 21.36 9.87 1.84
CA LEU A 184 21.07 8.46 1.64
C LEU A 184 21.01 7.68 2.96
N VAL A 185 21.94 7.94 3.89
CA VAL A 185 21.94 7.31 5.22
C VAL A 185 20.69 7.71 6.00
N VAL A 186 20.24 8.96 5.89
CA VAL A 186 18.97 9.41 6.50
C VAL A 186 17.79 8.61 5.94
N VAL A 187 17.71 8.43 4.62
CA VAL A 187 16.65 7.63 3.98
C VAL A 187 16.67 6.19 4.50
N LEU A 188 17.84 5.57 4.57
CA LEU A 188 17.98 4.20 5.08
C LEU A 188 17.54 4.09 6.55
N ILE A 189 18.00 5.00 7.41
CA ILE A 189 17.64 4.98 8.84
C ILE A 189 16.15 5.23 9.03
N LEU A 190 15.58 6.29 8.43
CA LEU A 190 14.18 6.65 8.63
C LEU A 190 13.25 5.60 8.04
N SER A 191 13.58 5.01 6.89
CA SER A 191 12.78 3.93 6.31
C SER A 191 12.85 2.64 7.13
N ALA A 192 14.01 2.27 7.68
CA ALA A 192 14.14 1.14 8.59
C ALA A 192 13.31 1.37 9.88
N ILE A 193 13.43 2.56 10.50
CA ILE A 193 12.61 2.93 11.66
C ILE A 193 11.12 2.87 11.29
N SER A 194 10.73 3.33 10.10
CA SER A 194 9.34 3.30 9.64
C SER A 194 8.78 1.87 9.58
N VAL A 195 9.58 0.89 9.17
CA VAL A 195 9.21 -0.53 9.18
C VAL A 195 9.09 -1.06 10.61
N VAL A 196 10.05 -0.74 11.48
CA VAL A 196 10.06 -1.25 12.87
C VAL A 196 8.90 -0.66 13.69
N ILE A 197 8.66 0.64 13.59
CA ILE A 197 7.61 1.32 14.38
C ILE A 197 6.20 0.85 14.02
N ARG A 198 6.04 0.21 12.84
CA ARG A 198 4.77 -0.43 12.44
C ARG A 198 4.29 -1.47 13.44
N TYR A 199 5.19 -2.05 14.22
CA TYR A 199 4.85 -2.93 15.35
C TYR A 199 3.85 -2.30 16.32
N LEU A 200 3.89 -0.99 16.53
CA LEU A 200 3.01 -0.28 17.46
C LEU A 200 1.60 -0.02 16.88
N PHE A 201 1.38 -0.32 15.60
CA PHE A 201 0.15 0.05 14.90
C PHE A 201 -0.59 -1.16 14.33
N ALA A 202 -1.82 -1.37 14.78
CA ALA A 202 -2.73 -2.36 14.21
C ALA A 202 -3.46 -1.86 12.94
N SER A 203 -3.33 -0.57 12.60
CA SER A 203 -3.99 0.06 11.46
C SER A 203 -2.98 0.80 10.59
N SER A 204 -2.96 0.49 9.29
CA SER A 204 -2.16 1.23 8.31
C SER A 204 -2.58 2.69 8.20
N THR A 205 -3.88 2.98 8.28
CA THR A 205 -4.40 4.36 8.25
C THR A 205 -3.92 5.17 9.45
N ALA A 206 -3.99 4.59 10.66
CA ALA A 206 -3.54 5.25 11.88
C ALA A 206 -2.02 5.52 11.85
N TYR A 207 -1.24 4.58 11.35
CA TYR A 207 0.20 4.77 11.15
C TYR A 207 0.50 5.91 10.18
N ILE A 208 -0.12 5.91 9.01
CA ILE A 208 0.08 6.96 8.00
C ILE A 208 -0.29 8.32 8.58
N ALA A 209 -1.45 8.42 9.22
CA ALA A 209 -1.94 9.69 9.77
C ALA A 209 -1.02 10.29 10.84
N SER A 210 -0.36 9.44 11.64
CA SER A 210 0.47 9.89 12.76
C SER A 210 1.95 9.98 12.44
N MET A 211 2.50 8.98 11.74
CA MET A 211 3.95 8.82 11.58
C MET A 211 4.48 9.30 10.23
N LEU A 212 3.72 9.12 9.15
CA LEU A 212 4.22 9.46 7.81
C LEU A 212 4.58 10.95 7.67
N PRO A 213 3.75 11.92 8.14
CA PRO A 213 4.12 13.33 8.10
C PRO A 213 5.39 13.64 8.88
N VAL A 214 5.60 12.96 10.02
CA VAL A 214 6.80 13.14 10.84
C VAL A 214 8.04 12.67 10.07
N PHE A 215 8.00 11.46 9.53
CA PHE A 215 9.13 10.93 8.73
C PHE A 215 9.45 11.83 7.53
N LEU A 216 8.42 12.23 6.75
CA LEU A 216 8.60 13.12 5.61
C LEU A 216 9.24 14.45 6.05
N THR A 217 8.75 15.05 7.13
CA THR A 217 9.26 16.33 7.62
C THR A 217 10.72 16.23 8.07
N VAL A 218 11.08 15.17 8.81
CA VAL A 218 12.46 14.93 9.23
C VAL A 218 13.39 14.71 8.04
N GLY A 219 12.98 13.89 7.09
CA GLY A 219 13.76 13.65 5.87
C GLY A 219 13.97 14.93 5.07
N MET A 220 12.92 15.71 4.83
CA MET A 220 13.02 16.99 4.12
C MET A 220 13.97 17.97 4.83
N ALA A 221 13.92 18.05 6.15
CA ALA A 221 14.83 18.87 6.95
C ALA A 221 16.29 18.42 6.82
N SER A 222 16.53 17.14 6.51
CA SER A 222 17.87 16.55 6.35
C SER A 222 18.37 16.58 4.88
N GLY A 223 17.67 17.24 3.97
CA GLY A 223 18.10 17.42 2.58
C GLY A 223 18.03 16.17 1.71
N VAL A 224 17.15 15.21 2.04
CA VAL A 224 16.93 14.03 1.19
C VAL A 224 16.19 14.40 -0.10
N ASP A 225 16.41 13.60 -1.16
CA ASP A 225 15.63 13.75 -2.39
C ASP A 225 14.14 13.48 -2.12
N PRO A 226 13.24 14.43 -2.43
CA PRO A 226 11.81 14.32 -2.11
C PRO A 226 11.12 13.15 -2.78
N VAL A 227 11.50 12.87 -4.04
CA VAL A 227 10.86 11.82 -4.86
C VAL A 227 11.28 10.46 -4.35
N MET A 228 12.59 10.23 -4.22
CA MET A 228 13.13 8.98 -3.70
C MET A 228 12.56 8.67 -2.31
N PHE A 229 12.57 9.65 -1.41
CA PHE A 229 12.11 9.42 -0.04
C PHE A 229 10.60 9.20 0.03
N GLY A 230 9.83 9.93 -0.76
CA GLY A 230 8.39 9.72 -0.90
C GLY A 230 8.08 8.29 -1.36
N LEU A 231 8.71 7.82 -2.44
CA LEU A 231 8.53 6.46 -2.98
C LEU A 231 8.93 5.37 -1.97
N VAL A 232 10.05 5.57 -1.27
CA VAL A 232 10.49 4.64 -0.21
C VAL A 232 9.45 4.53 0.89
N LEU A 233 8.94 5.65 1.41
CA LEU A 233 7.95 5.63 2.49
C LEU A 233 6.58 5.10 2.04
N LEU A 234 6.18 5.36 0.79
CA LEU A 234 4.96 4.78 0.22
C LEU A 234 5.02 3.25 0.17
N ALA A 235 6.16 2.68 -0.23
CA ALA A 235 6.36 1.23 -0.26
C ALA A 235 6.47 0.63 1.17
N THR A 236 7.30 1.23 2.05
CA THR A 236 7.53 0.72 3.42
C THR A 236 6.26 0.73 4.25
N ASN A 237 5.32 1.67 4.00
CA ASN A 237 4.01 1.66 4.65
C ASN A 237 3.26 0.33 4.46
N ALA A 238 3.33 -0.26 3.28
CA ALA A 238 2.62 -1.51 3.01
C ALA A 238 3.34 -2.72 3.62
N PHE A 239 4.60 -2.96 3.25
CA PHE A 239 5.31 -4.15 3.70
C PHE A 239 5.83 -4.06 5.15
N GLY A 240 5.90 -2.89 5.75
CA GLY A 240 6.13 -2.76 7.20
C GLY A 240 5.08 -3.50 8.05
N GLY A 241 3.88 -3.72 7.52
CA GLY A 241 2.87 -4.55 8.16
C GLY A 241 3.10 -6.07 8.08
N LEU A 242 4.20 -6.56 7.46
CA LEU A 242 4.53 -7.99 7.39
C LEU A 242 4.88 -8.59 8.77
N VAL A 243 5.51 -7.81 9.63
CA VAL A 243 6.10 -8.29 10.89
C VAL A 243 5.06 -8.86 11.82
N THR A 244 3.90 -8.21 11.96
CA THR A 244 2.89 -8.60 12.94
C THR A 244 1.62 -9.17 12.29
N HIS A 245 0.98 -10.12 12.99
CA HIS A 245 -0.29 -10.70 12.55
C HIS A 245 -1.46 -9.70 12.61
N TYR A 246 -1.30 -8.56 13.25
CA TYR A 246 -2.30 -7.48 13.34
C TYR A 246 -1.92 -6.22 12.54
N GLY A 247 -0.78 -6.20 11.86
CA GLY A 247 -0.27 -5.01 11.14
C GLY A 247 -1.12 -4.53 9.97
N ALA A 248 -2.15 -5.28 9.58
CA ALA A 248 -3.16 -4.88 8.60
C ALA A 248 -4.45 -5.69 8.78
N SER A 249 -5.57 -5.18 8.27
CA SER A 249 -6.91 -5.77 8.42
C SER A 249 -7.02 -7.27 8.08
N PRO A 250 -6.38 -7.83 7.02
CA PRO A 250 -6.48 -9.25 6.72
C PRO A 250 -5.66 -10.13 7.68
N GLY A 251 -4.69 -9.56 8.39
CA GLY A 251 -3.78 -10.32 9.26
C GLY A 251 -4.48 -11.12 10.34
N PRO A 252 -5.31 -10.51 11.21
CA PRO A 252 -6.03 -11.23 12.26
C PRO A 252 -6.94 -12.34 11.71
N ILE A 253 -7.58 -12.11 10.55
CA ILE A 253 -8.46 -13.09 9.92
C ILE A 253 -7.67 -14.32 9.48
N ILE A 254 -6.55 -14.11 8.80
CA ILE A 254 -5.69 -15.21 8.31
C ILE A 254 -5.02 -15.93 9.49
N TYR A 255 -4.59 -15.19 10.52
CA TYR A 255 -3.98 -15.78 11.70
C TYR A 255 -4.97 -16.62 12.52
N SER A 256 -6.23 -16.17 12.63
CA SER A 256 -7.29 -16.90 13.35
C SER A 256 -7.64 -18.26 12.71
N ALA A 257 -7.24 -18.51 11.46
CA ALA A 257 -7.39 -19.81 10.83
C ALA A 257 -6.52 -20.91 11.49
N GLY A 258 -5.54 -20.52 12.35
CA GLY A 258 -4.81 -21.45 13.21
C GLY A 258 -3.69 -22.25 12.52
N TYR A 259 -3.32 -21.91 11.29
CA TYR A 259 -2.27 -22.63 10.55
C TYR A 259 -0.85 -22.36 11.06
N ASN A 260 -0.62 -21.21 11.71
CA ASN A 260 0.71 -20.81 12.17
C ASN A 260 0.68 -20.34 13.62
N ASN A 261 1.74 -20.59 14.36
CA ASN A 261 1.92 -20.00 15.69
C ASN A 261 2.50 -18.57 15.59
N LEU A 262 2.46 -17.84 16.71
CA LEU A 262 2.87 -16.44 16.77
C LEU A 262 4.36 -16.24 16.44
N LYS A 263 5.21 -17.14 16.95
CA LYS A 263 6.66 -17.08 16.75
C LYS A 263 7.02 -17.23 15.28
N ASP A 264 6.45 -18.23 14.60
CA ASP A 264 6.73 -18.51 13.19
C ASP A 264 6.25 -17.36 12.32
N TRP A 265 5.05 -16.81 12.59
CA TRP A 265 4.53 -15.63 11.88
C TRP A 265 5.48 -14.44 11.99
N TRP A 266 5.88 -14.10 13.21
CA TRP A 266 6.70 -12.91 13.44
C TRP A 266 8.13 -13.08 12.92
N THR A 267 8.70 -14.29 13.05
CA THR A 267 10.03 -14.60 12.50
C THR A 267 10.02 -14.49 10.97
N ALA A 268 9.06 -15.14 10.31
CA ALA A 268 8.91 -15.05 8.87
C ALA A 268 8.63 -13.61 8.42
N GLY A 269 7.71 -12.93 9.10
CA GLY A 269 7.36 -11.53 8.82
C GLY A 269 8.55 -10.59 8.94
N ALA A 270 9.38 -10.74 9.98
CA ALA A 270 10.57 -9.93 10.16
C ALA A 270 11.62 -10.17 9.05
N ILE A 271 11.90 -11.43 8.72
CA ILE A 271 12.82 -11.78 7.64
C ILE A 271 12.33 -11.21 6.30
N LEU A 272 11.03 -11.38 6.01
CA LEU A 272 10.44 -10.90 4.76
C LEU A 272 10.34 -9.36 4.71
N ALA A 273 10.16 -8.68 5.83
CA ALA A 273 10.19 -7.22 5.89
C ALA A 273 11.59 -6.68 5.59
N VAL A 274 12.64 -7.28 6.17
CA VAL A 274 14.04 -6.93 5.87
C VAL A 274 14.37 -7.21 4.40
N LEU A 275 13.99 -8.38 3.90
CA LEU A 275 14.16 -8.72 2.49
C LEU A 275 13.48 -7.70 1.56
N SER A 276 12.22 -7.36 1.84
CA SER A 276 11.47 -6.38 1.05
C SER A 276 12.12 -5.00 1.10
N TRP A 277 12.60 -4.60 2.28
CA TRP A 277 13.33 -3.35 2.46
C TRP A 277 14.63 -3.33 1.62
N VAL A 278 15.44 -4.39 1.67
CA VAL A 278 16.67 -4.50 0.84
C VAL A 278 16.33 -4.47 -0.64
N LEU A 279 15.34 -5.27 -1.08
CA LEU A 279 14.93 -5.32 -2.48
C LEU A 279 14.38 -3.97 -2.97
N LEU A 280 13.71 -3.20 -2.11
CA LEU A 280 13.25 -1.86 -2.46
C LEU A 280 14.42 -0.95 -2.85
N PHE A 281 15.51 -0.98 -2.12
CA PHE A 281 16.70 -0.17 -2.44
C PHE A 281 17.49 -0.72 -3.62
N VAL A 282 17.71 -2.02 -3.68
CA VAL A 282 18.51 -2.68 -4.73
C VAL A 282 17.80 -2.63 -6.09
N VAL A 283 16.49 -2.71 -6.13
CA VAL A 283 15.70 -2.70 -7.36
C VAL A 283 15.06 -1.34 -7.60
N GLY A 284 14.49 -0.72 -6.56
CA GLY A 284 13.72 0.52 -6.67
C GLY A 284 14.60 1.70 -7.11
N ILE A 285 15.74 1.93 -6.44
CA ILE A 285 16.62 3.06 -6.80
C ILE A 285 17.10 2.96 -8.25
N PRO A 286 17.72 1.86 -8.73
CA PRO A 286 18.11 1.74 -10.13
C PRO A 286 16.93 1.88 -11.10
N TRP A 287 15.76 1.35 -10.75
CA TRP A 287 14.56 1.49 -11.57
C TRP A 287 14.09 2.93 -11.67
N TRP A 288 13.98 3.65 -10.54
CA TRP A 288 13.55 5.05 -10.52
C TRP A 288 14.53 5.97 -11.25
N THR A 289 15.83 5.70 -11.14
CA THR A 289 16.85 6.39 -11.96
C THR A 289 16.68 6.07 -13.45
N PHE A 290 16.45 4.81 -13.82
CA PHE A 290 16.28 4.40 -15.21
C PHE A 290 15.06 5.04 -15.87
N ILE A 291 13.94 5.17 -15.14
CA ILE A 291 12.73 5.84 -15.65
C ILE A 291 12.76 7.37 -15.50
N GLY A 292 13.85 7.94 -14.99
CA GLY A 292 14.05 9.40 -14.87
C GLY A 292 13.23 10.06 -13.75
N MET A 293 12.80 9.31 -12.74
CA MET A 293 12.07 9.88 -11.58
C MET A 293 13.00 10.48 -10.53
N ILE A 294 14.20 9.93 -10.40
CA ILE A 294 15.27 10.43 -9.54
C ILE A 294 16.55 10.58 -10.34
N GLY A 295 17.37 11.58 -10.00
CA GLY A 295 18.64 11.90 -10.67
C GLY A 295 19.86 11.50 -9.89
#